data_7854193445f11a6d8f8ff9ca644b0a48
#
_entry.id   7854193445f11a6d8f8ff9ca644b0a48
#
_cell.length_a   1.000
_cell.length_b   1.000
_cell.length_c   1.000
_cell.angle_alpha   90.00
_cell.angle_beta   90.00
_cell.angle_gamma   90.00
#
_symmetry.space_group_name_H-M   'P 1'
#
loop_
_entity.id
_entity.type
_entity.pdbx_description
1 polymer ?
#
loop_
_entity_poly.entity_id
_entity_poly.type
_entity_poly.pdbx_seq_one_letter_code
_entity_poly.pdbx_strand_id
1 'polypeptide(L)'
;DKISRVEADITDRDARVVDVSGRFVFPGFIDAHTHFDLAVAGTVTADDFETGTRAAVSGGTTTIVDFATQYRGETLKEALDNWHKKADQKSSCNYGFHLAISEFPESISRELEEVIRDGVTSFKLYMIYDDNMLDDGSIYRVLKRLTELGGIAGVHCENSDLVKAMVQEQKELGNLTTSAHPASRPPLVEAEAVDRLLKIAALADSPIIVVHLSTKAGLKEVQSAREQGQEVYLETCPQYLLLDDSVYDLPDFEGGKYIIAPPLRKKEDQEALWEALADNSIQTISTDHCSFTLKQKAAGKEDFTKIPGGMAGVETRPVLMYTCGVETGRITMEQMCRLLSENPAKLYGMYPQKGVIAPGSDADLVVWNPEAKWVLSAENQTANVDYQTYEGYPVKGIAEQVYVNGQLAAENGKVVKEHLGQYVKRKPYPKLS
;
A
#
# COMPACT_ATOMS: atom_id res chain seq x y z
N ASP A 1 -9.46 -24.85 -2.63
CA ASP A 1 -9.00 -23.52 -3.00
C ASP A 1 -10.12 -22.48 -3.13
N LYS A 2 -11.41 -22.94 -3.19
CA LYS A 2 -12.60 -22.09 -3.30
C LYS A 2 -13.57 -22.30 -2.14
N ILE A 3 -14.32 -21.27 -1.80
CA ILE A 3 -15.46 -21.36 -0.89
C ILE A 3 -16.61 -22.03 -1.63
N SER A 4 -17.04 -23.20 -1.14
CA SER A 4 -18.10 -23.97 -1.78
C SER A 4 -19.49 -23.54 -1.32
N ARG A 5 -19.66 -23.26 -0.02
CA ARG A 5 -20.94 -22.90 0.62
C ARG A 5 -20.75 -21.93 1.77
N VAL A 6 -21.76 -21.11 2.00
CA VAL A 6 -21.90 -20.25 3.19
C VAL A 6 -23.37 -20.39 3.61
N GLU A 7 -23.63 -21.13 4.69
CA GLU A 7 -24.97 -21.50 5.16
C GLU A 7 -24.98 -21.49 6.69
N ALA A 8 -26.16 -21.37 7.28
CA ALA A 8 -26.33 -21.39 8.75
C ALA A 8 -25.95 -22.77 9.35
N ASP A 9 -26.29 -23.85 8.65
CA ASP A 9 -25.98 -25.23 9.06
C ASP A 9 -25.38 -25.99 7.88
N ILE A 10 -24.12 -26.39 8.03
CA ILE A 10 -23.43 -27.22 7.04
C ILE A 10 -23.14 -28.59 7.66
N THR A 11 -23.69 -29.65 7.08
CA THR A 11 -23.36 -31.02 7.43
C THR A 11 -22.53 -31.66 6.33
N ASP A 12 -21.28 -31.99 6.64
CA ASP A 12 -20.40 -32.76 5.78
C ASP A 12 -19.57 -33.69 6.65
N ARG A 13 -19.72 -35.02 6.43
CA ARG A 13 -19.08 -36.05 7.27
C ARG A 13 -17.58 -36.18 7.01
N ASP A 14 -17.12 -35.72 5.85
CA ASP A 14 -15.73 -35.84 5.41
C ASP A 14 -14.95 -34.52 5.65
N ALA A 15 -15.64 -33.47 6.08
CA ALA A 15 -15.01 -32.17 6.32
C ALA A 15 -14.25 -32.13 7.66
N ARG A 16 -13.07 -31.55 7.64
CA ARG A 16 -12.40 -31.12 8.87
C ARG A 16 -13.10 -29.87 9.39
N VAL A 17 -13.62 -29.95 10.59
CA VAL A 17 -14.25 -28.81 11.27
C VAL A 17 -13.20 -28.01 12.03
N VAL A 18 -13.21 -26.69 11.85
CA VAL A 18 -12.42 -25.72 12.64
C VAL A 18 -13.40 -24.88 13.45
N ASP A 19 -13.34 -25.01 14.78
CA ASP A 19 -14.15 -24.20 15.68
C ASP A 19 -13.54 -22.79 15.81
N VAL A 20 -14.30 -21.79 15.39
CA VAL A 20 -13.92 -20.38 15.44
C VAL A 20 -14.83 -19.58 16.40
N SER A 21 -15.42 -20.24 17.38
CA SER A 21 -16.28 -19.61 18.41
C SER A 21 -15.55 -18.46 19.11
N GLY A 22 -16.18 -17.29 19.18
CA GLY A 22 -15.58 -16.09 19.77
C GLY A 22 -14.52 -15.41 18.90
N ARG A 23 -14.44 -15.76 17.63
CA ARG A 23 -13.56 -15.17 16.64
C ARG A 23 -14.36 -14.44 15.56
N PHE A 24 -13.71 -13.51 14.88
CA PHE A 24 -14.21 -12.98 13.61
C PHE A 24 -13.57 -13.75 12.45
N VAL A 25 -14.32 -13.91 11.36
CA VAL A 25 -13.78 -14.46 10.12
C VAL A 25 -13.88 -13.39 9.04
N PHE A 26 -12.75 -12.95 8.54
CA PHE A 26 -12.66 -11.98 7.44
C PHE A 26 -12.30 -12.68 6.14
N PRO A 27 -12.72 -12.14 4.99
CA PRO A 27 -12.03 -12.43 3.73
C PRO A 27 -10.57 -11.99 3.88
N GLY A 28 -9.65 -12.70 3.28
CA GLY A 28 -8.23 -12.39 3.37
C GLY A 28 -7.94 -10.92 3.08
N PHE A 29 -7.09 -10.29 3.89
CA PHE A 29 -6.73 -8.89 3.70
C PHE A 29 -5.87 -8.72 2.46
N ILE A 30 -6.04 -7.57 1.79
CA ILE A 30 -5.34 -7.19 0.56
C ILE A 30 -4.51 -5.94 0.84
N ASP A 31 -3.22 -6.01 0.60
CA ASP A 31 -2.33 -4.85 0.60
C ASP A 31 -1.97 -4.48 -0.83
N ALA A 32 -2.52 -3.39 -1.32
CA ALA A 32 -2.35 -2.99 -2.70
C ALA A 32 -1.20 -1.97 -2.90
N HIS A 33 -0.26 -1.89 -1.95
CA HIS A 33 0.87 -0.98 -2.05
C HIS A 33 2.08 -1.52 -1.30
N THR A 34 2.90 -2.31 -1.99
CA THR A 34 4.15 -2.86 -1.46
C THR A 34 5.28 -2.70 -2.47
N HIS A 35 6.52 -2.67 -1.98
CA HIS A 35 7.75 -2.52 -2.76
C HIS A 35 8.77 -3.59 -2.34
N PHE A 36 8.55 -4.82 -2.76
CA PHE A 36 9.46 -5.93 -2.48
C PHE A 36 10.54 -6.05 -3.55
N ASP A 37 11.76 -6.37 -3.13
CA ASP A 37 12.93 -6.54 -4.02
C ASP A 37 13.10 -5.35 -5.00
N LEU A 38 12.84 -4.13 -4.50
CA LEU A 38 12.96 -2.89 -5.27
C LEU A 38 14.35 -2.31 -5.16
N ALA A 39 15.03 -2.12 -6.30
CA ALA A 39 16.27 -1.36 -6.38
C ALA A 39 15.94 0.15 -6.35
N VAL A 40 16.33 0.84 -5.28
CA VAL A 40 16.04 2.26 -5.06
C VAL A 40 17.09 2.90 -4.14
N ALA A 41 17.35 4.18 -4.30
CA ALA A 41 18.30 4.95 -3.47
C ALA A 41 19.71 4.30 -3.38
N GLY A 42 20.16 3.62 -4.42
CA GLY A 42 21.48 2.96 -4.47
C GLY A 42 21.57 1.67 -3.65
N THR A 43 20.45 1.13 -3.21
CA THR A 43 20.34 -0.16 -2.48
C THR A 43 19.13 -0.96 -2.99
N VAL A 44 18.80 -2.06 -2.31
CA VAL A 44 17.60 -2.85 -2.57
C VAL A 44 16.82 -2.95 -1.26
N THR A 45 15.49 -2.94 -1.31
CA THR A 45 14.64 -3.14 -0.13
C THR A 45 15.03 -4.42 0.61
N ALA A 46 14.93 -4.41 1.94
CA ALA A 46 15.35 -5.52 2.78
C ALA A 46 14.46 -6.75 2.63
N ASP A 47 13.17 -6.54 2.38
CA ASP A 47 12.24 -7.60 2.05
C ASP A 47 12.19 -7.82 0.53
N ASP A 48 12.34 -9.07 0.13
CA ASP A 48 12.01 -9.60 -1.18
C ASP A 48 10.60 -10.24 -1.17
N PHE A 49 10.21 -10.89 -2.28
CA PHE A 49 8.90 -11.55 -2.34
C PHE A 49 8.79 -12.75 -1.42
N GLU A 50 9.89 -13.39 -1.05
CA GLU A 50 9.88 -14.50 -0.10
C GLU A 50 9.66 -13.99 1.33
N THR A 51 10.49 -13.07 1.80
CA THR A 51 10.43 -12.55 3.18
C THR A 51 9.23 -11.64 3.39
N GLY A 52 8.96 -10.72 2.46
CA GLY A 52 7.85 -9.77 2.55
C GLY A 52 6.48 -10.44 2.48
N THR A 53 6.31 -11.50 1.67
CA THR A 53 5.03 -12.23 1.65
C THR A 53 4.86 -13.16 2.84
N ARG A 54 5.93 -13.63 3.48
CA ARG A 54 5.86 -14.28 4.80
C ARG A 54 5.37 -13.29 5.86
N ALA A 55 5.92 -12.08 5.88
CA ALA A 55 5.45 -11.02 6.77
C ALA A 55 3.98 -10.64 6.49
N ALA A 56 3.56 -10.63 5.23
CA ALA A 56 2.18 -10.38 4.85
C ALA A 56 1.22 -11.42 5.46
N VAL A 57 1.49 -12.71 5.26
CA VAL A 57 0.59 -13.78 5.78
C VAL A 57 0.61 -13.85 7.30
N SER A 58 1.73 -13.56 7.97
CA SER A 58 1.79 -13.53 9.44
C SER A 58 0.82 -12.48 10.03
N GLY A 59 0.64 -11.35 9.35
CA GLY A 59 -0.31 -10.29 9.72
C GLY A 59 -1.75 -10.49 9.23
N GLY A 60 -2.02 -11.50 8.39
CA GLY A 60 -3.36 -11.75 7.83
C GLY A 60 -3.55 -11.24 6.40
N THR A 61 -2.53 -10.70 5.75
CA THR A 61 -2.60 -10.26 4.36
C THR A 61 -2.37 -11.47 3.44
N THR A 62 -3.41 -11.85 2.68
CA THR A 62 -3.41 -13.03 1.81
C THR A 62 -3.17 -12.68 0.34
N THR A 63 -3.19 -11.40 0.01
CA THR A 63 -2.93 -10.90 -1.34
C THR A 63 -2.21 -9.57 -1.27
N ILE A 64 -1.18 -9.41 -2.07
CA ILE A 64 -0.50 -8.12 -2.28
C ILE A 64 -0.65 -7.68 -3.74
N VAL A 65 -0.55 -6.37 -3.99
CA VAL A 65 -0.32 -5.84 -5.34
C VAL A 65 0.92 -4.96 -5.27
N ASP A 66 2.01 -5.47 -5.82
CA ASP A 66 3.33 -4.81 -5.82
C ASP A 66 3.55 -3.98 -7.09
N PHE A 67 4.59 -3.16 -7.14
CA PHE A 67 4.87 -2.26 -8.26
C PHE A 67 5.96 -2.78 -9.17
N ALA A 68 5.58 -3.41 -10.29
CA ALA A 68 6.49 -3.70 -11.38
C ALA A 68 6.94 -2.37 -12.02
N THR A 69 8.19 -1.99 -11.81
CA THR A 69 8.72 -0.69 -12.22
C THR A 69 9.36 -0.79 -13.59
N GLN A 70 8.85 -0.02 -14.56
CA GLN A 70 9.51 0.21 -15.82
C GLN A 70 10.68 1.18 -15.61
N TYR A 71 11.88 0.79 -15.95
CA TYR A 71 13.01 1.71 -16.08
C TYR A 71 13.00 2.34 -17.47
N ARG A 72 13.56 3.57 -17.59
CA ARG A 72 13.60 4.26 -18.88
C ARG A 72 14.32 3.42 -19.94
N GLY A 73 13.72 3.28 -21.10
CA GLY A 73 14.20 2.44 -22.20
C GLY A 73 13.72 0.99 -22.18
N GLU A 74 13.04 0.56 -21.11
CA GLU A 74 12.42 -0.77 -21.04
C GLU A 74 10.99 -0.76 -21.58
N THR A 75 10.54 -1.89 -22.09
CA THR A 75 9.14 -2.16 -22.40
C THR A 75 8.34 -2.47 -21.10
N LEU A 76 7.03 -2.31 -21.15
CA LEU A 76 6.17 -2.72 -20.03
C LEU A 76 6.24 -4.23 -19.78
N LYS A 77 6.40 -5.00 -20.86
CA LYS A 77 6.56 -6.45 -20.78
C LYS A 77 7.86 -6.85 -20.06
N GLU A 78 8.98 -6.21 -20.38
CA GLU A 78 10.26 -6.47 -19.69
C GLU A 78 10.16 -6.18 -18.20
N ALA A 79 9.51 -5.08 -17.81
CA ALA A 79 9.26 -4.76 -16.42
C ALA A 79 8.43 -5.85 -15.72
N LEU A 80 7.35 -6.33 -16.34
CA LEU A 80 6.53 -7.42 -15.82
C LEU A 80 7.30 -8.74 -15.71
N ASP A 81 8.02 -9.12 -16.76
CA ASP A 81 8.82 -10.35 -16.78
C ASP A 81 9.89 -10.33 -15.65
N ASN A 82 10.45 -9.16 -15.34
CA ASN A 82 11.41 -8.98 -14.24
C ASN A 82 10.72 -9.19 -12.88
N TRP A 83 9.53 -8.65 -12.65
CA TRP A 83 8.78 -8.85 -11.41
C TRP A 83 8.27 -10.27 -11.25
N HIS A 84 7.83 -10.93 -12.32
CA HIS A 84 7.51 -12.36 -12.30
C HIS A 84 8.69 -13.22 -11.85
N LYS A 85 9.91 -12.97 -12.35
CA LYS A 85 11.12 -13.68 -11.90
C LYS A 85 11.40 -13.52 -10.41
N LYS A 86 11.02 -12.38 -9.82
CA LYS A 86 11.18 -12.10 -8.39
C LYS A 86 10.11 -12.79 -7.53
N ALA A 87 8.86 -12.86 -8.02
CA ALA A 87 7.69 -13.27 -7.24
C ALA A 87 7.27 -14.73 -7.46
N ASP A 88 7.38 -15.25 -8.69
CA ASP A 88 6.84 -16.56 -9.06
C ASP A 88 7.51 -17.67 -8.26
N GLN A 89 6.68 -18.57 -7.68
CA GLN A 89 7.09 -19.71 -6.85
C GLN A 89 7.79 -19.35 -5.51
N LYS A 90 7.90 -18.06 -5.17
CA LYS A 90 8.50 -17.59 -3.90
C LYS A 90 7.44 -17.03 -2.96
N SER A 91 6.37 -16.47 -3.49
CA SER A 91 5.38 -15.75 -2.69
C SER A 91 4.54 -16.68 -1.81
N SER A 92 4.42 -16.35 -0.54
CA SER A 92 3.58 -17.09 0.43
C SER A 92 2.12 -16.63 0.42
N CYS A 93 1.83 -15.38 0.01
CA CYS A 93 0.48 -14.91 -0.30
C CYS A 93 0.28 -14.74 -1.81
N ASN A 94 -0.97 -14.62 -2.25
CA ASN A 94 -1.29 -14.30 -3.63
C ASN A 94 -0.75 -12.91 -3.99
N TYR A 95 -0.43 -12.68 -5.26
CA TYR A 95 0.18 -11.43 -5.69
C TYR A 95 -0.32 -10.99 -7.06
N GLY A 96 -0.33 -9.71 -7.27
CA GLY A 96 -0.54 -9.04 -8.54
C GLY A 96 0.44 -7.90 -8.69
N PHE A 97 0.42 -7.21 -9.83
CA PHE A 97 1.30 -6.09 -10.08
C PHE A 97 0.54 -4.85 -10.56
N HIS A 98 0.86 -3.70 -9.99
CA HIS A 98 0.72 -2.43 -10.68
C HIS A 98 1.91 -2.26 -11.62
N LEU A 99 1.73 -1.58 -12.73
CA LEU A 99 2.85 -1.19 -13.59
C LEU A 99 3.18 0.29 -13.37
N ALA A 100 4.39 0.57 -12.91
CA ALA A 100 4.90 1.94 -12.82
C ALA A 100 5.43 2.35 -14.20
N ILE A 101 4.93 3.49 -14.71
CA ILE A 101 5.29 4.03 -16.02
C ILE A 101 6.23 5.22 -15.82
N SER A 102 7.47 5.11 -16.32
CA SER A 102 8.50 6.14 -16.19
C SER A 102 8.74 6.93 -17.48
N GLU A 103 8.21 6.46 -18.61
CA GLU A 103 8.18 7.17 -19.89
C GLU A 103 6.99 6.70 -20.73
N PHE A 104 6.48 7.59 -21.61
CA PHE A 104 5.28 7.27 -22.38
C PHE A 104 5.40 7.63 -23.87
N PRO A 105 6.35 7.04 -24.63
CA PRO A 105 6.35 7.11 -26.08
C PRO A 105 5.22 6.27 -26.68
N GLU A 106 4.97 6.44 -27.97
CA GLU A 106 3.91 5.74 -28.71
C GLU A 106 4.02 4.20 -28.62
N SER A 107 5.25 3.65 -28.55
CA SER A 107 5.47 2.21 -28.36
C SER A 107 4.86 1.71 -27.05
N ILE A 108 5.11 2.40 -25.94
CA ILE A 108 4.56 2.08 -24.60
C ILE A 108 3.04 2.23 -24.60
N SER A 109 2.51 3.26 -25.25
CA SER A 109 1.05 3.44 -25.39
C SER A 109 0.35 2.24 -26.06
N ARG A 110 1.00 1.61 -27.03
CA ARG A 110 0.48 0.40 -27.69
C ARG A 110 0.55 -0.84 -26.81
N GLU A 111 1.60 -0.98 -26.02
CA GLU A 111 1.76 -2.11 -25.10
C GLU A 111 0.69 -2.14 -24.01
N LEU A 112 0.14 -0.99 -23.59
CA LEU A 112 -0.91 -0.92 -22.58
C LEU A 112 -2.10 -1.82 -22.90
N GLU A 113 -2.51 -1.94 -24.16
CA GLU A 113 -3.64 -2.77 -24.56
C GLU A 113 -3.38 -4.26 -24.30
N GLU A 114 -2.16 -4.73 -24.58
CA GLU A 114 -1.76 -6.11 -24.32
C GLU A 114 -1.66 -6.38 -22.82
N VAL A 115 -1.02 -5.49 -22.08
CA VAL A 115 -0.82 -5.58 -20.63
C VAL A 115 -2.16 -5.63 -19.89
N ILE A 116 -3.12 -4.78 -20.26
CA ILE A 116 -4.46 -4.78 -19.65
C ILE A 116 -5.23 -6.06 -20.00
N ARG A 117 -5.17 -6.51 -21.22
CA ARG A 117 -5.77 -7.79 -21.67
C ARG A 117 -5.20 -8.98 -20.89
N ASP A 118 -3.92 -8.93 -20.53
CA ASP A 118 -3.24 -9.99 -19.78
C ASP A 118 -3.47 -9.92 -18.27
N GLY A 119 -4.23 -8.92 -17.79
CA GLY A 119 -4.73 -8.83 -16.44
C GLY A 119 -3.97 -7.87 -15.50
N VAL A 120 -3.12 -7.00 -16.05
CA VAL A 120 -2.53 -5.87 -15.29
C VAL A 120 -3.33 -4.62 -15.64
N THR A 121 -4.22 -4.21 -14.74
CA THR A 121 -5.25 -3.20 -15.02
C THR A 121 -5.10 -1.93 -14.20
N SER A 122 -4.06 -1.85 -13.37
CA SER A 122 -3.74 -0.66 -12.59
C SER A 122 -2.28 -0.27 -12.75
N PHE A 123 -2.03 1.03 -12.70
CA PHE A 123 -0.76 1.64 -13.06
C PHE A 123 -0.31 2.62 -11.98
N LYS A 124 0.99 2.89 -11.90
CA LYS A 124 1.57 3.90 -11.01
C LYS A 124 2.24 4.99 -11.82
N LEU A 125 1.94 6.23 -11.46
CA LEU A 125 2.60 7.41 -12.00
C LEU A 125 3.23 8.22 -10.87
N TYR A 126 4.28 8.94 -11.19
CA TYR A 126 5.01 9.79 -10.26
C TYR A 126 5.09 11.22 -10.76
N MET A 127 4.84 12.18 -9.88
CA MET A 127 5.04 13.61 -10.12
C MET A 127 6.35 14.12 -9.50
N ILE A 128 7.16 13.21 -8.96
CA ILE A 128 8.48 13.43 -8.36
C ILE A 128 9.38 12.23 -8.67
N TYR A 129 10.67 12.33 -8.38
CA TYR A 129 11.75 11.39 -8.67
C TYR A 129 12.18 11.39 -10.13
N ASP A 130 13.35 11.98 -10.41
CA ASP A 130 13.85 12.25 -11.76
C ASP A 130 13.86 11.02 -12.69
N ASP A 131 14.11 9.83 -12.15
CA ASP A 131 14.14 8.59 -12.92
C ASP A 131 12.75 8.07 -13.30
N ASN A 132 11.71 8.43 -12.54
CA ASN A 132 10.37 7.85 -12.67
C ASN A 132 9.29 8.88 -13.02
N MET A 133 9.53 10.17 -12.79
CA MET A 133 8.48 11.18 -12.95
C MET A 133 8.12 11.40 -14.42
N LEU A 134 6.83 11.63 -14.65
CA LEU A 134 6.26 12.06 -15.91
C LEU A 134 5.91 13.55 -15.86
N ASP A 135 6.09 14.26 -16.99
CA ASP A 135 5.53 15.60 -17.15
C ASP A 135 3.99 15.56 -17.25
N ASP A 136 3.35 16.71 -17.03
CA ASP A 136 1.89 16.86 -17.01
C ASP A 136 1.24 16.41 -18.32
N GLY A 137 1.89 16.66 -19.46
CA GLY A 137 1.42 16.24 -20.77
C GLY A 137 1.46 14.72 -20.95
N SER A 138 2.49 14.07 -20.42
CA SER A 138 2.62 12.60 -20.41
C SER A 138 1.58 11.98 -19.47
N ILE A 139 1.39 12.54 -18.25
CA ILE A 139 0.33 12.11 -17.33
C ILE A 139 -1.04 12.19 -18.03
N TYR A 140 -1.36 13.31 -18.67
CA TYR A 140 -2.61 13.46 -19.42
C TYR A 140 -2.80 12.37 -20.47
N ARG A 141 -1.76 12.08 -21.29
CA ARG A 141 -1.84 11.05 -22.33
C ARG A 141 -2.03 9.65 -21.75
N VAL A 142 -1.30 9.32 -20.66
CA VAL A 142 -1.45 8.03 -19.96
C VAL A 142 -2.89 7.89 -19.45
N LEU A 143 -3.40 8.87 -18.69
CA LEU A 143 -4.74 8.82 -18.11
C LEU A 143 -5.81 8.65 -19.19
N LYS A 144 -5.73 9.41 -20.26
CA LYS A 144 -6.66 9.29 -21.39
C LYS A 144 -6.63 7.89 -22.01
N ARG A 145 -5.43 7.34 -22.23
CA ARG A 145 -5.29 5.98 -22.80
C ARG A 145 -5.82 4.90 -21.85
N LEU A 146 -5.56 5.03 -20.54
CA LEU A 146 -6.07 4.09 -19.54
C LEU A 146 -7.59 4.11 -19.46
N THR A 147 -8.23 5.28 -19.53
CA THR A 147 -9.69 5.40 -19.57
C THR A 147 -10.28 4.66 -20.75
N GLU A 148 -9.68 4.77 -21.94
CA GLU A 148 -10.11 4.04 -23.14
C GLU A 148 -10.03 2.51 -22.99
N LEU A 149 -9.03 2.03 -22.25
CA LEU A 149 -8.73 0.60 -22.11
C LEU A 149 -9.33 -0.02 -20.83
N GLY A 150 -9.95 0.76 -19.94
CA GLY A 150 -10.46 0.29 -18.65
C GLY A 150 -9.36 0.06 -17.61
N GLY A 151 -8.26 0.80 -17.69
CA GLY A 151 -7.23 0.84 -16.65
C GLY A 151 -7.47 1.98 -15.67
N ILE A 152 -6.78 1.93 -14.51
CA ILE A 152 -6.78 3.01 -13.51
C ILE A 152 -5.36 3.30 -13.06
N ALA A 153 -5.06 4.58 -12.76
CA ALA A 153 -3.75 4.99 -12.26
C ALA A 153 -3.81 5.46 -10.80
N GLY A 154 -2.85 5.01 -10.00
CA GLY A 154 -2.48 5.60 -8.72
C GLY A 154 -1.30 6.55 -8.90
N VAL A 155 -1.33 7.72 -8.27
CA VAL A 155 -0.30 8.74 -8.48
C VAL A 155 0.32 9.20 -7.16
N HIS A 156 1.65 9.19 -7.11
CA HIS A 156 2.42 9.84 -6.06
C HIS A 156 2.44 11.36 -6.31
N CYS A 157 1.85 12.12 -5.43
CA CYS A 157 1.62 13.56 -5.59
C CYS A 157 2.51 14.38 -4.68
N GLU A 158 3.70 14.73 -5.12
CA GLU A 158 4.55 15.78 -4.55
C GLU A 158 5.15 16.60 -5.68
N ASN A 159 5.21 17.94 -5.51
CA ASN A 159 5.79 18.84 -6.51
C ASN A 159 7.32 18.73 -6.50
N SER A 160 7.88 18.13 -7.55
CA SER A 160 9.32 17.87 -7.69
C SER A 160 10.17 19.13 -7.59
N ASP A 161 9.77 20.20 -8.25
CA ASP A 161 10.58 21.43 -8.34
C ASP A 161 10.60 22.17 -6.99
N LEU A 162 9.45 22.21 -6.29
CA LEU A 162 9.38 22.77 -4.94
C LEU A 162 10.19 21.95 -3.94
N VAL A 163 10.09 20.63 -3.98
CA VAL A 163 10.91 19.76 -3.11
C VAL A 163 12.39 19.99 -3.36
N LYS A 164 12.84 20.04 -4.61
CA LYS A 164 14.25 20.30 -4.95
C LYS A 164 14.73 21.65 -4.42
N ALA A 165 13.93 22.72 -4.61
CA ALA A 165 14.24 24.05 -4.12
C ALA A 165 14.34 24.09 -2.58
N MET A 166 13.38 23.47 -1.88
CA MET A 166 13.37 23.45 -0.42
C MET A 166 14.45 22.54 0.17
N VAL A 167 14.81 21.43 -0.50
CA VAL A 167 15.99 20.63 -0.13
C VAL A 167 17.26 21.47 -0.25
N GLN A 168 17.41 22.24 -1.31
CA GLN A 168 18.57 23.12 -1.50
C GLN A 168 18.64 24.20 -0.40
N GLU A 169 17.51 24.78 -0.04
CA GLU A 169 17.41 25.75 1.07
C GLU A 169 17.85 25.13 2.40
N GLN A 170 17.41 23.91 2.75
CA GLN A 170 17.86 23.21 3.95
C GLN A 170 19.38 22.97 3.95
N LYS A 171 19.96 22.63 2.81
CA LYS A 171 21.40 22.45 2.65
C LYS A 171 22.17 23.77 2.84
N GLU A 172 21.68 24.86 2.31
CA GLU A 172 22.26 26.20 2.47
C GLU A 172 22.22 26.69 3.93
N LEU A 173 21.16 26.30 4.66
CA LEU A 173 21.04 26.53 6.10
C LEU A 173 21.93 25.62 6.95
N GLY A 174 22.61 24.64 6.35
CA GLY A 174 23.40 23.65 7.05
C GLY A 174 22.58 22.60 7.80
N ASN A 175 21.26 22.54 7.56
CA ASN A 175 20.38 21.53 8.15
C ASN A 175 20.39 20.26 7.30
N LEU A 176 21.21 19.28 7.70
CA LEU A 176 21.35 17.98 7.04
C LEU A 176 20.76 16.82 7.84
N THR A 177 20.11 17.13 8.97
CA THR A 177 19.53 16.15 9.88
C THR A 177 18.17 15.62 9.38
N THR A 178 17.62 14.64 10.07
CA THR A 178 16.31 14.06 9.74
C THR A 178 15.17 15.08 9.80
N SER A 179 15.27 16.12 10.62
CA SER A 179 14.28 17.21 10.70
C SER A 179 14.18 18.07 9.41
N ALA A 180 15.23 18.08 8.58
CA ALA A 180 15.19 18.74 7.28
C ALA A 180 14.25 18.02 6.29
N HIS A 181 13.96 16.75 6.50
CA HIS A 181 13.10 15.98 5.59
C HIS A 181 11.67 16.52 5.53
N PRO A 182 10.89 16.63 6.62
CA PRO A 182 9.57 17.27 6.57
C PRO A 182 9.64 18.77 6.24
N ALA A 183 10.69 19.48 6.63
CA ALA A 183 10.87 20.90 6.30
C ALA A 183 11.02 21.13 4.78
N SER A 184 11.64 20.19 4.05
CA SER A 184 11.75 20.25 2.58
C SER A 184 10.53 19.72 1.83
N ARG A 185 9.55 19.16 2.52
CA ARG A 185 8.33 18.54 1.97
C ARG A 185 7.08 18.93 2.76
N PRO A 186 6.79 20.23 2.94
CA PRO A 186 5.64 20.68 3.71
C PRO A 186 4.31 20.24 3.07
N PRO A 187 3.19 20.22 3.83
CA PRO A 187 1.89 19.76 3.34
C PRO A 187 1.43 20.38 2.01
N LEU A 188 1.77 21.64 1.75
CA LEU A 188 1.39 22.33 0.51
C LEU A 188 2.07 21.75 -0.74
N VAL A 189 3.21 21.08 -0.60
CA VAL A 189 3.90 20.41 -1.71
C VAL A 189 3.08 19.23 -2.23
N GLU A 190 2.44 18.49 -1.32
CA GLU A 190 1.49 17.42 -1.66
C GLU A 190 0.17 18.00 -2.20
N ALA A 191 -0.41 18.99 -1.50
CA ALA A 191 -1.71 19.55 -1.87
C ALA A 191 -1.69 20.20 -3.27
N GLU A 192 -0.63 20.94 -3.63
CA GLU A 192 -0.46 21.50 -4.98
C GLU A 192 -0.42 20.41 -6.05
N ALA A 193 0.38 19.36 -5.81
CA ALA A 193 0.49 18.26 -6.76
C ALA A 193 -0.82 17.48 -6.90
N VAL A 194 -1.57 17.30 -5.81
CA VAL A 194 -2.91 16.71 -5.83
C VAL A 194 -3.87 17.58 -6.65
N ASP A 195 -3.96 18.89 -6.39
CA ASP A 195 -4.83 19.81 -7.15
C ASP A 195 -4.49 19.80 -8.65
N ARG A 196 -3.20 19.85 -9.00
CA ARG A 196 -2.73 19.79 -10.37
C ARG A 196 -3.10 18.47 -11.05
N LEU A 197 -2.88 17.34 -10.37
CA LEU A 197 -3.29 16.01 -10.87
C LEU A 197 -4.80 15.96 -11.14
N LEU A 198 -5.62 16.45 -10.21
CA LEU A 198 -7.09 16.44 -10.34
C LEU A 198 -7.55 17.24 -11.57
N LYS A 199 -6.92 18.38 -11.87
CA LYS A 199 -7.21 19.14 -13.09
C LYS A 199 -6.80 18.38 -14.36
N ILE A 200 -5.65 17.70 -14.34
CA ILE A 200 -5.21 16.85 -15.47
C ILE A 200 -6.18 15.69 -15.68
N ALA A 201 -6.58 15.01 -14.59
CA ALA A 201 -7.53 13.90 -14.63
C ALA A 201 -8.92 14.33 -15.14
N ALA A 202 -9.41 15.53 -14.74
CA ALA A 202 -10.64 16.10 -15.26
C ALA A 202 -10.58 16.34 -16.77
N LEU A 203 -9.47 16.87 -17.28
CA LEU A 203 -9.25 17.08 -18.71
C LEU A 203 -9.19 15.75 -19.49
N ALA A 204 -8.71 14.69 -18.87
CA ALA A 204 -8.64 13.36 -19.45
C ALA A 204 -9.95 12.56 -19.30
N ASP A 205 -10.93 13.06 -18.55
CA ASP A 205 -12.15 12.35 -18.13
C ASP A 205 -11.80 10.98 -17.50
N SER A 206 -10.81 10.97 -16.63
CA SER A 206 -10.22 9.75 -16.08
C SER A 206 -10.46 9.62 -14.58
N PRO A 207 -10.92 8.45 -14.09
CA PRO A 207 -10.86 8.14 -12.68
C PRO A 207 -9.40 8.07 -12.23
N ILE A 208 -9.15 8.45 -10.97
CA ILE A 208 -7.78 8.53 -10.44
C ILE A 208 -7.72 8.06 -8.98
N ILE A 209 -6.58 7.51 -8.59
CA ILE A 209 -6.28 7.19 -7.19
C ILE A 209 -5.15 8.12 -6.73
N VAL A 210 -5.38 8.89 -5.68
CA VAL A 210 -4.30 9.54 -4.94
C VAL A 210 -3.81 8.54 -3.90
N VAL A 211 -2.62 7.99 -4.09
CA VAL A 211 -2.06 6.98 -3.19
C VAL A 211 -1.39 7.63 -1.99
N HIS A 212 -1.30 6.89 -0.86
CA HIS A 212 -0.62 7.29 0.39
C HIS A 212 -0.81 8.77 0.77
N LEU A 213 -2.05 9.29 0.60
CA LEU A 213 -2.39 10.66 1.01
C LEU A 213 -2.05 10.87 2.48
N SER A 214 -1.29 11.93 2.77
CA SER A 214 -0.76 12.19 4.10
C SER A 214 -1.28 13.47 4.75
N THR A 215 -1.92 14.38 4.00
CA THR A 215 -2.25 15.73 4.49
C THR A 215 -3.74 16.05 4.44
N LYS A 216 -4.20 16.82 5.44
CA LYS A 216 -5.51 17.48 5.45
C LYS A 216 -5.68 18.42 4.25
N ALA A 217 -4.62 19.08 3.83
CA ALA A 217 -4.66 20.01 2.69
C ALA A 217 -4.95 19.27 1.38
N GLY A 218 -4.24 18.14 1.11
CA GLY A 218 -4.51 17.30 -0.06
C GLY A 218 -5.90 16.66 -0.02
N LEU A 219 -6.36 16.23 1.16
CA LEU A 219 -7.72 15.72 1.34
C LEU A 219 -8.78 16.75 0.91
N LYS A 220 -8.59 18.02 1.26
CA LYS A 220 -9.50 19.11 0.90
C LYS A 220 -9.59 19.31 -0.63
N GLU A 221 -8.46 19.20 -1.34
CA GLU A 221 -8.45 19.30 -2.80
C GLU A 221 -9.27 18.17 -3.43
N VAL A 222 -9.13 16.95 -2.92
CA VAL A 222 -9.92 15.78 -3.40
C VAL A 222 -11.40 15.97 -3.10
N GLN A 223 -11.78 16.44 -1.91
CA GLN A 223 -13.18 16.71 -1.58
C GLN A 223 -13.80 17.72 -2.55
N SER A 224 -13.08 18.83 -2.84
CA SER A 224 -13.52 19.85 -3.79
C SER A 224 -13.71 19.27 -5.22
N ALA A 225 -12.81 18.39 -5.67
CA ALA A 225 -12.94 17.75 -6.97
C ALA A 225 -14.14 16.79 -7.03
N ARG A 226 -14.39 16.03 -5.96
CA ARG A 226 -15.57 15.15 -5.86
C ARG A 226 -16.89 15.92 -5.86
N GLU A 227 -16.95 17.07 -5.19
CA GLU A 227 -18.12 17.98 -5.24
C GLU A 227 -18.43 18.46 -6.67
N GLN A 228 -17.41 18.51 -7.53
CA GLN A 228 -17.53 18.83 -8.94
C GLN A 228 -17.83 17.61 -9.83
N GLY A 229 -18.04 16.43 -9.22
CA GLY A 229 -18.39 15.19 -9.90
C GLY A 229 -17.22 14.36 -10.41
N GLN A 230 -15.98 14.69 -10.02
CA GLN A 230 -14.82 13.86 -10.39
C GLN A 230 -14.81 12.54 -9.63
N GLU A 231 -14.43 11.47 -10.32
CA GLU A 231 -14.23 10.15 -9.75
C GLU A 231 -12.80 10.01 -9.25
N VAL A 232 -12.62 10.23 -7.94
CA VAL A 232 -11.32 10.21 -7.26
C VAL A 232 -11.37 9.24 -6.10
N TYR A 233 -10.41 8.33 -6.02
CA TYR A 233 -10.22 7.41 -4.90
C TYR A 233 -9.01 7.83 -4.08
N LEU A 234 -9.07 7.52 -2.79
CA LEU A 234 -8.01 7.82 -1.84
C LEU A 234 -7.49 6.55 -1.19
N GLU A 235 -6.19 6.50 -1.06
CA GLU A 235 -5.45 5.58 -0.23
C GLU A 235 -4.68 6.35 0.84
N THR A 236 -4.64 5.82 2.06
CA THR A 236 -3.69 6.26 3.09
C THR A 236 -2.98 5.06 3.72
N CYS A 237 -2.08 5.31 4.64
CA CYS A 237 -1.29 4.27 5.29
C CYS A 237 -1.33 4.42 6.82
N PRO A 238 -1.16 3.33 7.60
CA PRO A 238 -1.18 3.39 9.07
C PRO A 238 -0.20 4.41 9.67
N GLN A 239 0.97 4.59 9.06
CA GLN A 239 1.97 5.54 9.54
C GLN A 239 1.46 6.97 9.54
N TYR A 240 0.63 7.39 8.59
CA TYR A 240 0.03 8.73 8.54
C TYR A 240 -1.12 8.92 9.54
N LEU A 241 -1.63 7.83 10.09
CA LEU A 241 -2.69 7.83 11.09
C LEU A 241 -2.16 7.80 12.53
N LEU A 242 -0.93 7.29 12.74
CA LEU A 242 -0.44 6.91 14.06
C LEU A 242 0.87 7.59 14.47
N LEU A 243 1.70 7.99 13.51
CA LEU A 243 2.98 8.63 13.74
C LEU A 243 2.94 10.08 13.28
N ASP A 244 3.59 10.98 14.01
CA ASP A 244 3.69 12.39 13.65
C ASP A 244 5.14 12.82 13.41
N ASP A 245 5.33 14.06 12.94
CA ASP A 245 6.62 14.60 12.54
C ASP A 245 7.61 14.78 13.69
N SER A 246 7.19 14.66 14.94
CA SER A 246 8.08 14.74 16.10
C SER A 246 9.13 13.62 16.14
N VAL A 247 8.88 12.50 15.47
CA VAL A 247 9.85 11.39 15.39
C VAL A 247 11.12 11.75 14.61
N TYR A 248 11.08 12.78 13.76
CA TYR A 248 12.26 13.26 13.04
C TYR A 248 13.27 14.02 13.92
N ASP A 249 12.82 14.49 15.08
CA ASP A 249 13.66 15.18 16.07
C ASP A 249 14.26 14.25 17.13
N LEU A 250 14.03 12.92 17.00
CA LEU A 250 14.59 11.93 17.92
C LEU A 250 16.13 11.94 17.87
N PRO A 251 16.81 11.78 19.03
CA PRO A 251 18.27 11.83 19.11
C PRO A 251 18.93 10.62 18.42
N ASP A 252 20.23 10.69 18.28
CA ASP A 252 21.11 9.56 17.88
C ASP A 252 20.74 8.89 16.55
N PHE A 253 20.18 9.65 15.60
CA PHE A 253 19.72 9.17 14.31
C PHE A 253 18.46 8.27 14.37
N GLU A 254 17.79 8.16 15.51
CA GLU A 254 16.54 7.39 15.63
C GLU A 254 15.46 7.88 14.62
N GLY A 255 15.40 9.19 14.32
CA GLY A 255 14.53 9.75 13.30
C GLY A 255 14.74 9.18 11.89
N GLY A 256 15.93 8.62 11.60
CA GLY A 256 16.23 8.00 10.33
C GLY A 256 15.34 6.80 9.99
N LYS A 257 14.85 6.08 11.02
CA LYS A 257 13.92 4.96 10.88
C LYS A 257 12.60 5.38 10.18
N TYR A 258 12.20 6.64 10.36
CA TYR A 258 10.92 7.19 9.94
C TYR A 258 10.97 7.99 8.64
N ILE A 259 12.13 8.09 8.00
CA ILE A 259 12.24 8.75 6.69
C ILE A 259 11.44 7.95 5.65
N ILE A 260 10.35 8.58 5.16
CA ILE A 260 9.44 8.10 4.12
C ILE A 260 9.00 9.26 3.23
N ALA A 261 8.43 9.00 2.09
CA ALA A 261 7.87 10.03 1.20
C ALA A 261 6.48 9.64 0.70
N PRO A 262 5.45 10.48 0.95
CA PRO A 262 5.47 11.75 1.71
C PRO A 262 5.92 11.59 3.17
N PRO A 263 6.46 12.64 3.81
CA PRO A 263 6.86 12.54 5.21
C PRO A 263 5.65 12.43 6.16
N LEU A 264 5.90 11.96 7.39
CA LEU A 264 4.94 12.02 8.48
C LEU A 264 4.55 13.48 8.77
N ARG A 265 3.30 13.68 9.18
CA ARG A 265 2.68 14.98 9.31
C ARG A 265 2.35 15.30 10.77
N LYS A 266 1.63 16.38 10.99
CA LYS A 266 1.16 16.78 12.32
C LYS A 266 -0.11 16.06 12.72
N LYS A 267 -0.44 16.12 14.00
CA LYS A 267 -1.66 15.50 14.55
C LYS A 267 -2.95 15.99 13.91
N GLU A 268 -2.98 17.25 13.44
CA GLU A 268 -4.16 17.77 12.74
C GLU A 268 -4.40 17.08 11.38
N ASP A 269 -3.35 16.62 10.71
CA ASP A 269 -3.45 15.81 9.49
C ASP A 269 -3.95 14.41 9.82
N GLN A 270 -3.43 13.80 10.89
CA GLN A 270 -3.89 12.49 11.37
C GLN A 270 -5.40 12.48 11.66
N GLU A 271 -5.89 13.48 12.43
CA GLU A 271 -7.32 13.55 12.76
C GLU A 271 -8.19 13.74 11.52
N ALA A 272 -7.76 14.55 10.56
CA ALA A 272 -8.48 14.71 9.29
C ALA A 272 -8.55 13.41 8.48
N LEU A 273 -7.48 12.61 8.47
CA LEU A 273 -7.46 11.30 7.80
C LEU A 273 -8.36 10.29 8.54
N TRP A 274 -8.37 10.29 9.88
CA TRP A 274 -9.27 9.44 10.66
C TRP A 274 -10.75 9.79 10.42
N GLU A 275 -11.09 11.08 10.36
CA GLU A 275 -12.45 11.55 10.02
C GLU A 275 -12.84 11.06 8.61
N ALA A 276 -11.93 11.18 7.64
CA ALA A 276 -12.15 10.73 6.27
C ALA A 276 -12.25 9.20 6.12
N LEU A 277 -11.66 8.43 7.03
CA LEU A 277 -11.89 6.99 7.12
C LEU A 277 -13.28 6.67 7.69
N ALA A 278 -13.68 7.38 8.74
CA ALA A 278 -14.96 7.18 9.42
C ALA A 278 -16.16 7.48 8.51
N ASP A 279 -16.06 8.52 7.67
CA ASP A 279 -17.09 8.91 6.70
C ASP A 279 -17.00 8.18 5.35
N ASN A 280 -16.04 7.25 5.19
CA ASN A 280 -15.72 6.50 3.96
C ASN A 280 -15.20 7.37 2.79
N SER A 281 -14.68 8.55 3.06
CA SER A 281 -14.02 9.38 2.04
C SER A 281 -12.68 8.78 1.56
N ILE A 282 -12.03 7.96 2.40
CA ILE A 282 -10.85 7.15 2.02
C ILE A 282 -11.31 5.71 1.76
N GLN A 283 -10.93 5.17 0.62
CA GLN A 283 -11.40 3.86 0.16
C GLN A 283 -10.51 2.71 0.60
N THR A 284 -9.19 2.92 0.66
CA THR A 284 -8.23 1.84 0.96
C THR A 284 -7.17 2.28 1.97
N ILE A 285 -6.72 1.32 2.77
CA ILE A 285 -5.53 1.46 3.62
C ILE A 285 -4.53 0.41 3.17
N SER A 286 -3.43 0.88 2.61
CA SER A 286 -2.27 0.07 2.23
C SER A 286 -1.08 0.42 3.10
N THR A 287 0.08 -0.19 2.88
CA THR A 287 1.24 0.04 3.77
C THR A 287 2.30 0.94 3.16
N ASP A 288 2.43 0.93 1.85
CA ASP A 288 3.61 1.46 1.18
C ASP A 288 4.89 0.78 1.75
N HIS A 289 4.78 -0.54 1.99
CA HIS A 289 5.87 -1.33 2.57
C HIS A 289 7.11 -1.26 1.68
N CYS A 290 8.10 -0.53 2.14
CA CYS A 290 9.38 -0.32 1.47
C CYS A 290 10.47 -0.37 2.54
N SER A 291 10.94 -1.58 2.86
CA SER A 291 11.72 -1.86 4.06
C SER A 291 13.22 -1.67 3.83
N PHE A 292 13.91 -1.13 4.84
CA PHE A 292 15.36 -0.95 4.86
C PHE A 292 15.89 -1.26 6.26
N THR A 293 17.03 -1.91 6.36
CA THR A 293 17.72 -2.14 7.63
C THR A 293 18.29 -0.84 8.20
N LEU A 294 18.60 -0.81 9.51
CA LEU A 294 19.28 0.32 10.15
C LEU A 294 20.60 0.66 9.45
N LYS A 295 21.34 -0.36 9.01
CA LYS A 295 22.58 -0.17 8.26
C LYS A 295 22.36 0.57 6.94
N GLN A 296 21.30 0.23 6.20
CA GLN A 296 20.95 0.92 4.95
C GLN A 296 20.52 2.36 5.23
N LYS A 297 19.67 2.59 6.25
CA LYS A 297 19.29 3.95 6.69
C LYS A 297 20.48 4.79 7.11
N ALA A 298 21.41 4.20 7.88
CA ALA A 298 22.60 4.89 8.41
C ALA A 298 23.60 5.32 7.32
N ALA A 299 23.54 4.76 6.13
CA ALA A 299 24.35 5.22 5.00
C ALA A 299 24.08 6.70 4.63
N GLY A 300 22.90 7.23 4.96
CA GLY A 300 22.52 8.63 4.79
C GLY A 300 22.63 9.50 6.05
N LYS A 301 23.25 9.04 7.13
CA LYS A 301 23.27 9.73 8.44
C LYS A 301 23.75 11.18 8.38
N GLU A 302 24.72 11.48 7.53
CA GLU A 302 25.32 12.81 7.39
C GLU A 302 24.56 13.74 6.40
N ASP A 303 23.59 13.22 5.66
CA ASP A 303 22.78 13.97 4.69
C ASP A 303 21.44 13.27 4.53
N PHE A 304 20.38 13.88 5.06
CA PHE A 304 19.02 13.33 5.04
C PHE A 304 18.53 12.93 3.63
N THR A 305 19.04 13.56 2.59
CA THR A 305 18.67 13.26 1.20
C THR A 305 19.19 11.90 0.69
N LYS A 306 20.11 11.31 1.45
CA LYS A 306 20.73 10.00 1.14
C LYS A 306 20.14 8.87 1.99
N ILE A 307 19.25 9.18 2.93
CA ILE A 307 18.56 8.14 3.70
C ILE A 307 17.51 7.51 2.79
N PRO A 308 17.55 6.19 2.53
CA PRO A 308 16.53 5.55 1.73
C PRO A 308 15.16 5.71 2.40
N GLY A 309 14.18 6.23 1.64
CA GLY A 309 12.82 6.49 2.11
C GLY A 309 11.99 5.22 2.08
N GLY A 310 11.43 4.84 3.21
CA GLY A 310 10.51 3.70 3.34
C GLY A 310 10.50 3.07 4.72
N MET A 311 9.42 2.36 5.05
CA MET A 311 9.20 1.65 6.30
C MET A 311 8.54 0.29 6.04
N ALA A 312 8.79 -0.69 6.93
CA ALA A 312 8.05 -1.93 6.95
C ALA A 312 6.65 -1.71 7.57
N GLY A 313 5.61 -2.37 7.03
CA GLY A 313 4.23 -2.18 7.52
C GLY A 313 3.26 -3.31 7.20
N VAL A 314 3.55 -4.18 6.21
CA VAL A 314 2.60 -5.18 5.70
C VAL A 314 2.09 -6.16 6.77
N GLU A 315 2.94 -6.49 7.74
CA GLU A 315 2.63 -7.39 8.86
C GLU A 315 1.74 -6.71 9.90
N THR A 316 2.03 -5.44 10.22
CA THR A 316 1.43 -4.72 11.35
C THR A 316 0.15 -3.97 10.99
N ARG A 317 -0.12 -3.73 9.70
CA ARG A 317 -1.29 -2.97 9.24
C ARG A 317 -2.61 -3.47 9.84
N PRO A 318 -2.96 -4.77 9.78
CA PRO A 318 -4.26 -5.21 10.26
C PRO A 318 -4.43 -5.03 11.77
N VAL A 319 -3.40 -5.36 12.57
CA VAL A 319 -3.49 -5.23 14.02
C VAL A 319 -3.50 -3.77 14.48
N LEU A 320 -2.80 -2.88 13.78
CA LEU A 320 -2.85 -1.44 14.05
C LEU A 320 -4.23 -0.87 13.73
N MET A 321 -4.82 -1.25 12.59
CA MET A 321 -6.17 -0.80 12.23
C MET A 321 -7.23 -1.35 13.18
N TYR A 322 -7.10 -2.58 13.65
CA TYR A 322 -7.97 -3.12 14.68
C TYR A 322 -7.80 -2.35 16.01
N THR A 323 -6.57 -2.24 16.50
CA THR A 323 -6.27 -1.61 17.79
C THR A 323 -6.63 -0.13 17.84
N CYS A 324 -6.17 0.62 16.83
CA CYS A 324 -6.28 2.09 16.85
C CYS A 324 -7.55 2.61 16.18
N GLY A 325 -8.17 1.78 15.35
CA GLY A 325 -9.40 2.13 14.64
C GLY A 325 -10.64 1.53 15.30
N VAL A 326 -10.72 0.20 15.34
CA VAL A 326 -11.93 -0.50 15.80
C VAL A 326 -12.10 -0.44 17.34
N GLU A 327 -11.06 -0.81 18.09
CA GLU A 327 -11.12 -0.83 19.56
C GLU A 327 -11.31 0.57 20.16
N THR A 328 -10.87 1.61 19.48
CA THR A 328 -11.09 3.01 19.90
C THR A 328 -12.41 3.60 19.41
N GLY A 329 -13.17 2.87 18.56
CA GLY A 329 -14.44 3.33 18.00
C GLY A 329 -14.31 4.39 16.90
N ARG A 330 -13.12 4.59 16.33
CA ARG A 330 -12.91 5.51 15.20
C ARG A 330 -13.50 4.98 13.90
N ILE A 331 -13.44 3.66 13.70
CA ILE A 331 -14.09 2.94 12.59
C ILE A 331 -14.80 1.69 13.11
N THR A 332 -15.76 1.17 12.36
CA THR A 332 -16.41 -0.10 12.70
C THR A 332 -15.62 -1.30 12.17
N MET A 333 -15.98 -2.50 12.62
CA MET A 333 -15.42 -3.76 12.13
C MET A 333 -15.69 -3.95 10.63
N GLU A 334 -16.88 -3.59 10.18
CA GLU A 334 -17.28 -3.64 8.78
C GLU A 334 -16.49 -2.63 7.94
N GLN A 335 -16.20 -1.44 8.48
CA GLN A 335 -15.33 -0.47 7.81
C GLN A 335 -13.91 -1.01 7.67
N MET A 336 -13.36 -1.62 8.73
CA MET A 336 -12.05 -2.28 8.64
C MET A 336 -12.04 -3.36 7.55
N CYS A 337 -13.07 -4.21 7.51
CA CYS A 337 -13.20 -5.25 6.47
C CYS A 337 -13.25 -4.63 5.07
N ARG A 338 -14.03 -3.56 4.87
CA ARG A 338 -14.08 -2.85 3.59
C ARG A 338 -12.74 -2.26 3.20
N LEU A 339 -12.08 -1.55 4.11
CA LEU A 339 -10.81 -0.86 3.86
C LEU A 339 -9.65 -1.82 3.53
N LEU A 340 -9.63 -3.00 4.17
CA LEU A 340 -8.53 -3.95 4.05
C LEU A 340 -8.78 -5.10 3.06
N SER A 341 -10.03 -5.33 2.63
CA SER A 341 -10.37 -6.48 1.79
C SER A 341 -11.29 -6.11 0.61
N GLU A 342 -12.51 -5.64 0.88
CA GLU A 342 -13.55 -5.49 -0.14
C GLU A 342 -13.22 -4.36 -1.12
N ASN A 343 -12.89 -3.17 -0.62
CA ASN A 343 -12.61 -2.01 -1.47
C ASN A 343 -11.37 -2.20 -2.35
N PRO A 344 -10.20 -2.67 -1.85
CA PRO A 344 -9.08 -2.96 -2.73
C PRO A 344 -9.40 -4.06 -3.75
N ALA A 345 -10.20 -5.08 -3.38
CA ALA A 345 -10.64 -6.10 -4.34
C ALA A 345 -11.51 -5.50 -5.46
N LYS A 346 -12.43 -4.60 -5.13
CA LYS A 346 -13.29 -3.90 -6.09
C LYS A 346 -12.47 -2.94 -6.96
N LEU A 347 -11.68 -2.07 -6.33
CA LEU A 347 -10.93 -1.02 -7.01
C LEU A 347 -9.93 -1.58 -8.02
N TYR A 348 -9.31 -2.72 -7.70
CA TYR A 348 -8.28 -3.33 -8.53
C TYR A 348 -8.75 -4.56 -9.33
N GLY A 349 -10.06 -4.75 -9.52
CA GLY A 349 -10.61 -5.74 -10.44
C GLY A 349 -10.50 -7.20 -9.98
N MET A 350 -10.42 -7.46 -8.68
CA MET A 350 -10.35 -8.79 -8.08
C MET A 350 -11.69 -9.28 -7.50
N TYR A 351 -12.66 -8.39 -7.30
CA TYR A 351 -13.96 -8.74 -6.76
C TYR A 351 -14.84 -9.46 -7.82
N PRO A 352 -15.65 -10.49 -7.47
CA PRO A 352 -15.80 -11.13 -6.16
C PRO A 352 -14.87 -12.35 -5.95
N GLN A 353 -13.83 -12.54 -6.76
CA GLN A 353 -12.86 -13.60 -6.56
C GLN A 353 -12.19 -13.46 -5.19
N LYS A 354 -11.85 -12.24 -4.79
CA LYS A 354 -11.30 -11.85 -3.49
C LYS A 354 -12.15 -10.77 -2.83
N GLY A 355 -11.91 -10.49 -1.55
CA GLY A 355 -12.56 -9.40 -0.82
C GLY A 355 -13.94 -9.74 -0.27
N VAL A 356 -14.41 -10.97 -0.40
CA VAL A 356 -15.72 -11.42 0.10
C VAL A 356 -15.69 -12.90 0.47
N ILE A 357 -16.48 -13.28 1.47
CA ILE A 357 -16.75 -14.68 1.82
C ILE A 357 -18.04 -15.08 1.15
N ALA A 358 -17.96 -15.66 -0.05
CA ALA A 358 -19.10 -16.08 -0.85
C ALA A 358 -18.78 -17.36 -1.65
N PRO A 359 -19.79 -18.19 -1.98
CA PRO A 359 -19.57 -19.34 -2.85
C PRO A 359 -18.90 -18.95 -4.17
N GLY A 360 -17.81 -19.63 -4.52
CA GLY A 360 -17.00 -19.38 -5.73
C GLY A 360 -15.81 -18.44 -5.53
N SER A 361 -15.78 -17.65 -4.44
CA SER A 361 -14.60 -16.84 -4.08
C SER A 361 -13.42 -17.70 -3.67
N ASP A 362 -12.22 -17.18 -3.74
CA ASP A 362 -11.03 -17.86 -3.25
C ASP A 362 -11.16 -18.08 -1.72
N ALA A 363 -10.71 -19.23 -1.25
CA ALA A 363 -10.71 -19.54 0.18
C ALA A 363 -9.50 -18.89 0.88
N ASP A 364 -9.41 -17.57 0.73
CA ASP A 364 -8.48 -16.70 1.45
C ASP A 364 -9.22 -16.14 2.66
N LEU A 365 -8.86 -16.60 3.85
CA LEU A 365 -9.59 -16.31 5.08
C LEU A 365 -8.64 -15.90 6.20
N VAL A 366 -9.10 -15.02 7.06
CA VAL A 366 -8.44 -14.67 8.31
C VAL A 366 -9.37 -14.94 9.47
N VAL A 367 -9.00 -15.86 10.33
CA VAL A 367 -9.62 -16.05 11.64
C VAL A 367 -8.94 -15.10 12.62
N TRP A 368 -9.70 -14.14 13.09
CA TRP A 368 -9.20 -13.05 13.94
C TRP A 368 -9.59 -13.26 15.41
N ASN A 369 -8.60 -13.34 16.29
CA ASN A 369 -8.80 -13.38 17.73
C ASN A 369 -8.81 -11.94 18.28
N PRO A 370 -9.97 -11.41 18.68
CA PRO A 370 -10.09 -10.04 19.17
C PRO A 370 -9.52 -9.82 20.58
N GLU A 371 -9.31 -10.89 21.35
CA GLU A 371 -8.94 -10.79 22.78
C GLU A 371 -7.42 -10.89 23.02
N ALA A 372 -6.64 -11.27 22.00
CA ALA A 372 -5.20 -11.36 22.13
C ALA A 372 -4.60 -9.98 22.44
N LYS A 373 -3.65 -9.93 23.38
CA LYS A 373 -2.94 -8.71 23.77
C LYS A 373 -1.44 -8.99 23.72
N TRP A 374 -0.71 -8.14 23.03
CA TRP A 374 0.73 -8.27 22.88
C TRP A 374 1.37 -6.92 22.59
N VAL A 375 2.67 -6.89 22.40
CA VAL A 375 3.44 -5.66 22.13
C VAL A 375 4.23 -5.86 20.86
N LEU A 376 4.18 -4.88 19.96
CA LEU A 376 4.98 -4.88 18.74
C LEU A 376 6.45 -4.70 19.09
N SER A 377 7.31 -5.56 18.56
CA SER A 377 8.76 -5.44 18.74
C SER A 377 9.52 -6.09 17.58
N ALA A 378 10.78 -5.68 17.40
CA ALA A 378 11.68 -6.28 16.43
C ALA A 378 11.94 -7.78 16.70
N GLU A 379 11.77 -8.25 17.95
CA GLU A 379 11.96 -9.66 18.31
C GLU A 379 10.83 -10.57 17.83
N ASN A 380 9.61 -10.03 17.66
CA ASN A 380 8.43 -10.82 17.28
C ASN A 380 7.90 -10.52 15.88
N GLN A 381 8.62 -9.73 15.07
CA GLN A 381 8.26 -9.47 13.69
C GLN A 381 8.82 -10.53 12.73
N THR A 382 8.14 -10.70 11.61
CA THR A 382 8.53 -11.60 10.50
C THR A 382 9.28 -10.85 9.40
N ALA A 383 9.02 -9.55 9.23
CA ALA A 383 9.66 -8.69 8.23
C ALA A 383 11.20 -8.70 8.38
N ASN A 384 11.92 -8.68 7.26
CA ASN A 384 13.37 -8.82 7.19
C ASN A 384 14.11 -7.49 7.50
N VAL A 385 13.72 -6.84 8.59
CA VAL A 385 14.35 -5.62 9.11
C VAL A 385 14.77 -5.81 10.57
N ASP A 386 15.76 -5.03 11.00
CA ASP A 386 16.39 -5.14 12.31
C ASP A 386 15.86 -4.12 13.34
N TYR A 387 14.69 -3.53 13.06
CA TYR A 387 13.95 -2.66 13.98
C TYR A 387 12.45 -2.76 13.72
N GLN A 388 11.64 -2.40 14.70
CA GLN A 388 10.19 -2.27 14.54
C GLN A 388 9.81 -0.78 14.51
N THR A 389 9.05 -0.36 13.50
CA THR A 389 8.57 1.03 13.37
C THR A 389 7.71 1.46 14.57
N TYR A 390 6.94 0.52 15.13
CA TYR A 390 6.05 0.73 16.27
C TYR A 390 6.57 0.00 17.51
N GLU A 391 7.89 0.03 17.75
CA GLU A 391 8.53 -0.67 18.86
C GLU A 391 7.89 -0.29 20.22
N GLY A 392 7.53 -1.30 20.99
CA GLY A 392 6.92 -1.11 22.31
C GLY A 392 5.42 -0.75 22.28
N TYR A 393 4.79 -0.68 21.09
CA TYR A 393 3.38 -0.32 20.99
C TYR A 393 2.47 -1.48 21.43
N PRO A 394 1.58 -1.28 22.42
CA PRO A 394 0.64 -2.32 22.87
C PRO A 394 -0.49 -2.46 21.85
N VAL A 395 -0.76 -3.68 21.44
CA VAL A 395 -1.83 -3.99 20.48
C VAL A 395 -2.79 -5.03 21.00
N LYS A 396 -4.01 -4.99 20.47
CA LYS A 396 -5.07 -5.97 20.73
C LYS A 396 -5.51 -6.62 19.41
N GLY A 397 -5.84 -7.90 19.47
CA GLY A 397 -6.18 -8.69 18.30
C GLY A 397 -4.97 -9.33 17.62
N ILE A 398 -5.20 -10.44 16.92
CA ILE A 398 -4.20 -11.15 16.14
C ILE A 398 -4.88 -11.99 15.04
N ALA A 399 -4.24 -12.11 13.89
CA ALA A 399 -4.59 -13.13 12.90
C ALA A 399 -4.22 -14.51 13.47
N GLU A 400 -5.20 -15.18 14.09
CA GLU A 400 -4.98 -16.47 14.76
C GLU A 400 -4.75 -17.58 13.75
N GLN A 401 -5.52 -17.59 12.64
CA GLN A 401 -5.27 -18.49 11.51
C GLN A 401 -5.44 -17.70 10.20
N VAL A 402 -4.53 -17.93 9.27
CA VAL A 402 -4.56 -17.33 7.95
C VAL A 402 -4.55 -18.41 6.90
N TYR A 403 -5.54 -18.41 6.04
CA TYR A 403 -5.66 -19.36 4.95
C TYR A 403 -5.42 -18.66 3.61
N VAL A 404 -4.55 -19.21 2.80
CA VAL A 404 -4.28 -18.80 1.42
C VAL A 404 -4.66 -19.93 0.49
N ASN A 405 -5.55 -19.68 -0.45
CA ASN A 405 -6.04 -20.71 -1.38
C ASN A 405 -6.55 -21.99 -0.67
N GLY A 406 -7.22 -21.82 0.49
CA GLY A 406 -7.77 -22.90 1.31
C GLY A 406 -6.74 -23.67 2.14
N GLN A 407 -5.48 -23.26 2.17
CA GLN A 407 -4.42 -23.89 2.94
C GLN A 407 -3.99 -23.00 4.11
N LEU A 408 -3.80 -23.56 5.30
CA LEU A 408 -3.30 -22.84 6.47
C LEU A 408 -1.86 -22.37 6.18
N ALA A 409 -1.69 -21.06 6.07
CA ALA A 409 -0.42 -20.40 5.77
C ALA A 409 0.28 -19.91 7.03
N ALA A 410 -0.48 -19.34 7.99
CA ALA A 410 0.06 -18.86 9.25
C ALA A 410 -0.89 -19.18 10.42
N GLU A 411 -0.31 -19.33 11.60
CA GLU A 411 -1.02 -19.56 12.86
C GLU A 411 -0.37 -18.73 13.99
N ASN A 412 -1.18 -17.92 14.67
CA ASN A 412 -0.73 -17.03 15.76
C ASN A 412 0.49 -16.18 15.39
N GLY A 413 0.45 -15.54 14.21
CA GLY A 413 1.53 -14.70 13.71
C GLY A 413 2.76 -15.45 13.19
N LYS A 414 2.73 -16.80 13.13
CA LYS A 414 3.85 -17.61 12.64
C LYS A 414 3.48 -18.31 11.35
N VAL A 415 4.32 -18.17 10.35
CA VAL A 415 4.16 -18.87 9.07
C VAL A 415 4.37 -20.37 9.28
N VAL A 416 3.39 -21.18 8.87
CA VAL A 416 3.42 -22.66 8.99
C VAL A 416 3.54 -23.34 7.64
N LYS A 417 3.21 -22.61 6.56
CA LYS A 417 3.38 -23.09 5.18
C LYS A 417 3.69 -21.92 4.25
N GLU A 418 4.75 -22.05 3.50
CA GLU A 418 5.25 -21.05 2.57
C GLU A 418 4.88 -21.38 1.11
N HIS A 419 5.10 -20.43 0.20
CA HIS A 419 4.99 -20.56 -1.26
C HIS A 419 3.59 -21.02 -1.73
N LEU A 420 2.54 -20.56 -1.05
CA LEU A 420 1.15 -20.83 -1.41
C LEU A 420 0.59 -19.83 -2.44
N GLY A 421 1.29 -18.73 -2.64
CA GLY A 421 0.83 -17.62 -3.45
C GLY A 421 0.75 -17.94 -4.94
N GLN A 422 -0.26 -17.36 -5.57
CA GLN A 422 -0.50 -17.46 -7.00
C GLN A 422 -0.64 -16.05 -7.59
N TYR A 423 -0.22 -15.87 -8.84
CA TYR A 423 -0.45 -14.64 -9.57
C TYR A 423 -1.94 -14.43 -9.83
N VAL A 424 -2.45 -13.24 -9.52
CA VAL A 424 -3.84 -12.87 -9.68
C VAL A 424 -4.00 -11.99 -10.91
N LYS A 425 -4.57 -12.55 -11.98
CA LYS A 425 -5.02 -11.76 -13.14
C LYS A 425 -6.25 -10.95 -12.75
N ARG A 426 -6.22 -9.66 -13.02
CA ARG A 426 -7.27 -8.73 -12.62
C ARG A 426 -8.13 -8.32 -13.83
N LYS A 427 -9.38 -7.99 -13.56
CA LYS A 427 -10.31 -7.47 -14.57
C LYS A 427 -10.08 -5.98 -14.76
N PRO A 428 -10.43 -5.42 -15.94
CA PRO A 428 -10.48 -3.98 -16.12
C PRO A 428 -11.24 -3.29 -14.99
N TYR A 429 -10.83 -2.07 -14.68
CA TYR A 429 -11.40 -1.27 -13.61
C TYR A 429 -12.93 -1.19 -13.74
N PRO A 430 -13.69 -1.67 -12.75
CA PRO A 430 -15.12 -1.48 -12.72
C PRO A 430 -15.41 -0.11 -12.11
N LYS A 431 -16.16 0.74 -12.76
CA LYS A 431 -16.66 1.95 -12.11
C LYS A 431 -17.35 1.56 -10.79
N LEU A 432 -16.83 2.00 -9.65
CA LEU A 432 -17.46 1.74 -8.36
C LEU A 432 -18.76 2.53 -8.29
N SER A 433 -19.90 1.83 -8.33
CA SER A 433 -21.25 2.41 -8.21
C SER A 433 -21.64 2.59 -6.75
#